data_8a89de965ddef096054f488733954c9c
#
_entry.id   8a89de965ddef096054f488733954c9c
#
_cell.length_a   1.000
_cell.length_b   1.000
_cell.length_c   1.000
_cell.angle_alpha   90.00
_cell.angle_beta   90.00
_cell.angle_gamma   90.00
#
_symmetry.space_group_name_H-M   'P 1'
#
loop_
_entity.id
_entity.type
_entity.pdbx_description
1 polymer ?
#
loop_
_entity_poly.entity_id
_entity_poly.type
_entity_poly.pdbx_seq_one_letter_code
_entity_poly.pdbx_strand_id
1 'polypeptide(L)'
;MVKRKYLILLLILLFAGAKAQVQVDVKLDSLQLFIGQQTGLTLSVTFDAEQKLQMPDIKKGQELVPNVEVVHVDKPDTAILNEGKRMTVSQAYTITAWDSAFYYLPPMQVMVDTSRYESNNLVLKV
;
A
#
# COMPACT_ATOMS: atom_id res chain seq x y z
N MET A 1 17.92 46.55 -3.65
CA MET A 1 17.74 45.30 -2.94
C MET A 1 17.27 44.21 -3.81
N VAL A 2 18.21 43.52 -4.28
CA VAL A 2 18.13 42.52 -5.30
C VAL A 2 17.52 41.21 -4.79
N LYS A 3 17.41 41.06 -3.49
CA LYS A 3 17.28 39.74 -2.83
C LYS A 3 15.88 39.15 -2.85
N ARG A 4 14.85 39.97 -3.11
CA ARG A 4 13.46 39.51 -3.14
C ARG A 4 13.13 38.66 -4.38
N LYS A 5 13.67 39.04 -5.52
CA LYS A 5 13.46 38.31 -6.78
C LYS A 5 14.19 36.97 -6.76
N TYR A 6 15.37 36.93 -6.18
CA TYR A 6 16.15 35.68 -6.07
C TYR A 6 15.57 34.72 -5.05
N LEU A 7 14.95 35.22 -3.98
CA LEU A 7 14.28 34.37 -2.99
C LEU A 7 13.07 33.66 -3.58
N ILE A 8 12.26 34.36 -4.40
CA ILE A 8 11.13 33.78 -5.10
C ILE A 8 11.60 32.74 -6.12
N LEU A 9 12.65 33.02 -6.84
CA LEU A 9 13.25 32.09 -7.80
C LEU A 9 13.78 30.83 -7.12
N LEU A 10 14.43 30.97 -5.97
CA LEU A 10 14.92 29.86 -5.16
C LEU A 10 13.77 29.00 -4.64
N LEU A 11 12.68 29.61 -4.21
CA LEU A 11 11.47 28.92 -3.76
C LEU A 11 10.83 28.11 -4.88
N ILE A 12 10.76 28.66 -6.09
CA ILE A 12 10.24 27.99 -7.28
C ILE A 12 11.12 26.79 -7.65
N LEU A 13 12.44 26.91 -7.54
CA LEU A 13 13.37 25.83 -7.79
C LEU A 13 13.22 24.69 -6.78
N LEU A 14 12.92 24.98 -5.53
CA LEU A 14 12.66 23.99 -4.50
C LEU A 14 11.37 23.18 -4.79
N PHE A 15 10.34 23.83 -5.32
CA PHE A 15 9.10 23.15 -5.71
C PHE A 15 9.25 22.38 -7.03
N ALA A 16 10.05 22.85 -7.98
CA ALA A 16 10.24 22.21 -9.26
C ALA A 16 10.97 20.86 -9.16
N GLY A 17 11.73 20.64 -8.08
CA GLY A 17 12.42 19.38 -7.83
C GLY A 17 11.61 18.35 -7.02
N ALA A 18 10.37 18.69 -6.61
CA ALA A 18 9.54 17.78 -5.83
C ALA A 18 8.99 16.66 -6.73
N LYS A 19 9.52 15.46 -6.58
CA LYS A 19 8.97 14.28 -7.25
C LYS A 19 7.73 13.81 -6.50
N ALA A 20 6.74 13.32 -7.25
CA ALA A 20 5.57 12.69 -6.66
C ALA A 20 5.99 11.46 -5.85
N GLN A 21 5.50 11.37 -4.62
CA GLN A 21 5.89 10.31 -3.70
C GLN A 21 5.19 9.00 -4.04
N VAL A 22 5.85 7.89 -3.73
CA VAL A 22 5.22 6.57 -3.69
C VAL A 22 4.32 6.51 -2.46
N GLN A 23 3.08 6.08 -2.65
CA GLN A 23 2.11 5.91 -1.57
C GLN A 23 1.72 4.45 -1.47
N VAL A 24 1.80 3.88 -0.28
CA VAL A 24 1.43 2.49 -0.01
C VAL A 24 0.39 2.49 1.10
N ASP A 25 -0.76 1.87 0.84
CA ASP A 25 -1.89 1.87 1.75
C ASP A 25 -2.52 0.48 1.83
N VAL A 26 -2.94 0.09 3.03
CA VAL A 26 -3.61 -1.18 3.30
C VAL A 26 -4.92 -0.90 4.03
N LYS A 27 -6.00 -1.52 3.56
CA LYS A 27 -7.33 -1.39 4.17
C LYS A 27 -7.95 -2.76 4.39
N LEU A 28 -8.71 -2.89 5.48
CA LEU A 28 -9.61 -4.01 5.72
C LEU A 28 -11.05 -3.57 5.48
N ASP A 29 -11.85 -4.43 4.84
CA ASP A 29 -13.28 -4.18 4.69
C ASP A 29 -14.00 -4.19 6.04
N SER A 30 -13.55 -5.04 6.97
CA SER A 30 -14.01 -5.06 8.35
C SER A 30 -12.84 -5.23 9.29
N LEU A 31 -12.79 -4.43 10.35
CA LEU A 31 -11.76 -4.51 11.40
C LEU A 31 -12.15 -5.48 12.51
N GLN A 32 -13.34 -6.05 12.45
CA GLN A 32 -13.86 -7.00 13.44
C GLN A 32 -14.51 -8.19 12.75
N LEU A 33 -14.12 -9.38 13.15
CA LEU A 33 -14.61 -10.64 12.60
C LEU A 33 -15.04 -11.58 13.72
N PHE A 34 -15.94 -12.51 13.39
CA PHE A 34 -16.11 -13.75 14.12
C PHE A 34 -15.09 -14.79 13.63
N ILE A 35 -14.78 -15.78 14.46
CA ILE A 35 -13.88 -16.87 14.10
C ILE A 35 -14.38 -17.55 12.82
N GLY A 36 -13.49 -17.71 11.84
CA GLY A 36 -13.82 -18.32 10.55
C GLY A 36 -14.51 -17.40 9.55
N GLN A 37 -14.90 -16.21 9.94
CA GLN A 37 -15.45 -15.21 9.03
C GLN A 37 -14.35 -14.64 8.14
N GLN A 38 -14.70 -14.26 6.92
CA GLN A 38 -13.75 -13.70 5.94
C GLN A 38 -13.92 -12.20 5.81
N THR A 39 -12.80 -11.51 5.52
CA THR A 39 -12.79 -10.09 5.15
C THR A 39 -11.80 -9.84 4.04
N GLY A 40 -12.00 -8.77 3.30
CA GLY A 40 -11.07 -8.32 2.27
C GLY A 40 -9.98 -7.44 2.84
N LEU A 41 -8.75 -7.71 2.44
CA LEU A 41 -7.57 -6.87 2.70
C LEU A 41 -7.09 -6.36 1.35
N THR A 42 -7.04 -5.04 1.18
CA THR A 42 -6.62 -4.44 -0.08
C THR A 42 -5.34 -3.65 0.11
N LEU A 43 -4.31 -4.02 -0.64
CA LEU A 43 -3.04 -3.31 -0.74
C LEU A 43 -3.07 -2.45 -1.98
N SER A 44 -2.86 -1.14 -1.83
CA SER A 44 -2.82 -0.17 -2.93
C SER A 44 -1.49 0.55 -2.95
N VAL A 45 -0.86 0.62 -4.11
CA VAL A 45 0.42 1.31 -4.31
C VAL A 45 0.26 2.30 -5.45
N THR A 46 0.56 3.57 -5.18
CA THR A 46 0.56 4.64 -6.18
C THR A 46 2.00 5.09 -6.43
N PHE A 47 2.40 5.09 -7.68
CA PHE A 47 3.78 5.36 -8.08
C PHE A 47 3.82 5.96 -9.48
N ASP A 48 4.98 6.46 -9.90
CA ASP A 48 5.18 6.96 -11.26
C ASP A 48 5.15 5.81 -12.27
N ALA A 49 4.43 6.00 -13.37
CA ALA A 49 4.21 4.94 -14.35
C ALA A 49 5.49 4.39 -15.00
N GLU A 50 6.59 5.15 -14.94
CA GLU A 50 7.90 4.72 -15.45
C GLU A 50 8.65 3.80 -14.48
N GLN A 51 8.24 3.77 -13.22
CA GLN A 51 8.86 2.95 -12.20
C GLN A 51 8.36 1.50 -12.28
N LYS A 52 9.16 0.59 -11.78
CA LYS A 52 8.81 -0.83 -11.70
C LYS A 52 8.37 -1.19 -10.30
N LEU A 53 7.14 -1.70 -10.19
CA LEU A 53 6.58 -2.15 -8.93
C LEU A 53 6.75 -3.66 -8.77
N GLN A 54 7.20 -4.06 -7.59
CA GLN A 54 7.18 -5.46 -7.16
C GLN A 54 6.29 -5.57 -5.93
N MET A 55 5.17 -6.26 -6.09
CA MET A 55 4.21 -6.55 -5.02
C MET A 55 4.74 -7.67 -4.13
N PRO A 56 4.28 -7.75 -2.85
CA PRO A 56 4.66 -8.88 -2.00
C PRO A 56 4.18 -10.21 -2.57
N ASP A 57 4.99 -11.23 -2.41
CA ASP A 57 4.66 -12.59 -2.86
C ASP A 57 3.86 -13.31 -1.77
N ILE A 58 2.58 -12.99 -1.69
CA ILE A 58 1.64 -13.60 -0.74
C ILE A 58 0.75 -14.58 -1.50
N LYS A 59 0.74 -15.82 -1.05
CA LYS A 59 0.02 -16.91 -1.71
C LYS A 59 -1.14 -17.39 -0.86
N LYS A 60 -2.15 -17.97 -1.53
CA LYS A 60 -3.24 -18.67 -0.88
C LYS A 60 -2.70 -19.76 0.06
N GLY A 61 -3.24 -19.83 1.27
CA GLY A 61 -2.82 -20.75 2.31
C GLY A 61 -1.72 -20.24 3.22
N GLN A 62 -1.11 -19.10 2.88
CA GLN A 62 -0.08 -18.48 3.71
C GLN A 62 -0.71 -17.75 4.89
N GLU A 63 -0.06 -17.79 6.05
CA GLU A 63 -0.45 -16.97 7.19
C GLU A 63 0.25 -15.62 7.13
N LEU A 64 -0.52 -14.53 7.28
CA LEU A 64 0.05 -13.19 7.41
C LEU A 64 0.72 -13.01 8.78
N VAL A 65 0.04 -13.48 9.81
CA VAL A 65 0.52 -13.65 11.18
C VAL A 65 -0.07 -14.97 11.68
N PRO A 66 0.41 -15.54 12.77
CA PRO A 66 -0.16 -16.80 13.28
C PRO A 66 -1.68 -16.70 13.45
N ASN A 67 -2.41 -17.69 12.96
CA ASN A 67 -3.87 -17.83 12.97
C ASN A 67 -4.64 -16.89 12.02
N VAL A 68 -3.97 -16.07 11.22
CA VAL A 68 -4.61 -15.25 10.17
C VAL A 68 -4.16 -15.75 8.81
N GLU A 69 -5.07 -16.40 8.10
CA GLU A 69 -4.77 -17.11 6.86
C GLU A 69 -5.29 -16.35 5.64
N VAL A 70 -4.51 -16.34 4.57
CA VAL A 70 -4.94 -15.87 3.26
C VAL A 70 -5.68 -17.00 2.55
N VAL A 71 -6.98 -16.84 2.35
CA VAL A 71 -7.82 -17.88 1.73
C VAL A 71 -8.00 -17.67 0.23
N HIS A 72 -7.79 -16.44 -0.25
CA HIS A 72 -7.87 -16.12 -1.67
C HIS A 72 -6.99 -14.91 -2.00
N VAL A 73 -6.40 -14.91 -3.19
CA VAL A 73 -5.62 -13.80 -3.72
C VAL A 73 -6.21 -13.44 -5.09
N ASP A 74 -6.74 -12.22 -5.19
CA ASP A 74 -7.26 -11.70 -6.46
C ASP A 74 -6.12 -11.26 -7.38
N LYS A 75 -6.42 -11.12 -8.65
CA LYS A 75 -5.48 -10.52 -9.61
C LYS A 75 -5.32 -9.04 -9.30
N PRO A 76 -4.10 -8.49 -9.47
CA PRO A 76 -3.90 -7.05 -9.32
C PRO A 76 -4.74 -6.27 -10.31
N ASP A 77 -5.30 -5.14 -9.85
CA ASP A 77 -6.02 -4.18 -10.67
C ASP A 77 -5.19 -2.91 -10.81
N THR A 78 -5.19 -2.33 -11.99
CA THR A 78 -4.36 -1.17 -12.31
C THR A 78 -5.24 -0.01 -12.77
N ALA A 79 -5.06 1.15 -12.12
CA ALA A 79 -5.68 2.40 -12.50
C ALA A 79 -4.61 3.39 -12.96
N ILE A 80 -4.84 4.06 -14.07
CA ILE A 80 -3.93 5.04 -14.64
C ILE A 80 -4.42 6.43 -14.24
N LEU A 81 -3.52 7.24 -13.68
CA LEU A 81 -3.80 8.57 -13.17
C LEU A 81 -2.94 9.62 -13.89
N ASN A 82 -3.36 10.88 -13.80
CA ASN A 82 -2.58 12.03 -14.28
C ASN A 82 -2.09 11.87 -15.72
N GLU A 83 -3.02 11.55 -16.62
CA GLU A 83 -2.75 11.43 -18.07
C GLU A 83 -1.63 10.42 -18.39
N GLY A 84 -1.58 9.32 -17.63
CA GLY A 84 -0.60 8.27 -17.82
C GLY A 84 0.72 8.45 -17.07
N LYS A 85 0.86 9.51 -16.28
CA LYS A 85 2.11 9.77 -15.55
C LYS A 85 2.21 9.01 -14.24
N ARG A 86 1.08 8.68 -13.62
CA ARG A 86 1.02 7.91 -12.39
C ARG A 86 0.10 6.72 -12.53
N MET A 87 0.32 5.75 -11.66
CA MET A 87 -0.37 4.48 -11.71
C MET A 87 -0.67 4.02 -10.28
N THR A 88 -1.86 3.46 -10.06
CA THR A 88 -2.21 2.78 -8.82
C THR A 88 -2.45 1.32 -9.12
N VAL A 89 -1.71 0.45 -8.45
CA VAL A 89 -1.93 -1.00 -8.49
C VAL A 89 -2.54 -1.41 -7.16
N SER A 90 -3.69 -2.07 -7.22
CA SER A 90 -4.41 -2.57 -6.07
C SER A 90 -4.52 -4.08 -6.15
N GLN A 91 -4.25 -4.76 -5.05
CA GLN A 91 -4.43 -6.21 -4.96
C GLN A 91 -5.24 -6.54 -3.71
N ALA A 92 -6.32 -7.30 -3.91
CA ALA A 92 -7.21 -7.73 -2.85
C ALA A 92 -6.87 -9.16 -2.42
N TYR A 93 -6.84 -9.35 -1.11
CA TYR A 93 -6.68 -10.65 -0.47
C TYR A 93 -7.90 -10.92 0.38
N THR A 94 -8.38 -12.14 0.40
CA THR A 94 -9.40 -12.57 1.34
C THR A 94 -8.70 -13.27 2.49
N ILE A 95 -8.94 -12.82 3.72
CA ILE A 95 -8.33 -13.39 4.91
C ILE A 95 -9.38 -13.86 5.89
N THR A 96 -9.00 -14.81 6.73
CA THR A 96 -9.81 -15.29 7.85
C THR A 96 -8.92 -15.51 9.06
N ALA A 97 -9.53 -15.56 10.24
CA ALA A 97 -8.81 -15.88 11.48
C ALA A 97 -9.48 -17.05 12.17
N TRP A 98 -8.67 -17.94 12.73
CA TRP A 98 -9.11 -19.22 13.30
C TRP A 98 -9.15 -19.23 14.82
N ASP A 99 -8.77 -18.11 15.46
CA ASP A 99 -8.79 -17.98 16.89
C ASP A 99 -9.16 -16.56 17.30
N SER A 100 -9.71 -16.41 18.49
CA SER A 100 -10.15 -15.13 19.03
C SER A 100 -8.94 -14.38 19.63
N ALA A 101 -8.67 -13.19 19.10
CA ALA A 101 -7.57 -12.34 19.55
C ALA A 101 -7.65 -10.96 18.91
N PHE A 102 -6.79 -10.06 19.37
CA PHE A 102 -6.41 -8.87 18.62
C PHE A 102 -5.15 -9.17 17.83
N TYR A 103 -5.25 -9.14 16.52
CA TYR A 103 -4.13 -9.42 15.63
C TYR A 103 -3.53 -8.12 15.12
N TYR A 104 -2.26 -7.92 15.42
CA TYR A 104 -1.48 -6.84 14.81
C TYR A 104 -1.00 -7.31 13.44
N LEU A 105 -1.48 -6.62 12.40
CA LEU A 105 -1.04 -6.86 11.03
C LEU A 105 0.06 -5.84 10.72
N PRO A 106 1.32 -6.29 10.61
CA PRO A 106 2.44 -5.37 10.38
C PRO A 106 2.35 -4.71 9.01
N PRO A 107 3.08 -3.60 8.80
CA PRO A 107 3.14 -2.96 7.49
C PRO A 107 3.56 -3.94 6.41
N MET A 108 2.88 -3.88 5.26
CA MET A 108 3.24 -4.66 4.07
C MET A 108 4.32 -3.93 3.29
N GLN A 109 5.29 -4.67 2.80
CA GLN A 109 6.44 -4.11 2.09
C GLN A 109 6.28 -4.30 0.59
N VAL A 110 6.55 -3.25 -0.17
CA VAL A 110 6.61 -3.28 -1.63
C VAL A 110 7.95 -2.71 -2.08
N MET A 111 8.38 -3.07 -3.27
CA MET A 111 9.55 -2.46 -3.90
C MET A 111 9.12 -1.67 -5.13
N VAL A 112 9.57 -0.44 -5.20
CA VAL A 112 9.42 0.41 -6.39
C VAL A 112 10.83 0.75 -6.87
N ASP A 113 11.19 0.28 -8.04
CA ASP A 113 12.56 0.25 -8.55
C ASP A 113 13.48 -0.51 -7.57
N THR A 114 14.44 0.16 -6.96
CA THR A 114 15.36 -0.43 -5.98
C THR A 114 15.05 -0.02 -4.54
N SER A 115 13.99 0.75 -4.32
CA SER A 115 13.62 1.28 -3.00
C SER A 115 12.48 0.47 -2.39
N ARG A 116 12.57 0.27 -1.09
CA ARG A 116 11.55 -0.43 -0.32
C ARG A 116 10.62 0.58 0.35
N TYR A 117 9.32 0.32 0.25
CA TYR A 117 8.27 1.14 0.88
C TYR A 117 7.36 0.27 1.71
N GLU A 118 6.79 0.84 2.76
CA GLU A 118 5.91 0.14 3.67
C GLU A 118 4.53 0.79 3.73
N SER A 119 3.51 -0.04 3.90
CA SER A 119 2.15 0.42 4.16
C SER A 119 1.98 0.84 5.63
N ASN A 120 0.80 1.35 5.97
CA ASN A 120 0.33 1.44 7.33
C ASN A 120 0.14 0.04 7.94
N ASN A 121 0.06 -0.02 9.26
CA ASN A 121 -0.33 -1.23 9.98
C ASN A 121 -1.84 -1.24 10.23
N LEU A 122 -2.35 -2.40 10.63
CA LEU A 122 -3.76 -2.58 10.98
C LEU A 122 -3.86 -3.46 12.23
N VAL A 123 -4.98 -3.36 12.94
CA VAL A 123 -5.35 -4.26 14.02
C VAL A 123 -6.69 -4.89 13.66
N LEU A 124 -6.72 -6.22 13.67
CA LEU A 124 -7.92 -7.01 13.42
C LEU A 124 -8.39 -7.62 14.73
N LYS A 125 -9.63 -7.34 15.10
CA LYS A 125 -10.27 -7.94 16.28
C LYS A 125 -11.10 -9.16 15.86
N VAL A 126 -10.85 -10.27 16.50
CA VAL A 126 -11.59 -11.52 16.26
C VAL A 126 -12.14 -12.09 17.56
#